data_41b9a0016dae60cb8623760d7156dae0
#
_entry.id   41b9a0016dae60cb8623760d7156dae0
#
_cell.length_a   1.000
_cell.length_b   1.000
_cell.length_c   1.000
_cell.angle_alpha   90.00
_cell.angle_beta   90.00
_cell.angle_gamma   90.00
#
_symmetry.space_group_name_H-M   'P 1'
#
loop_
_entity.id
_entity.type
_entity.pdbx_description
1 polymer ?
#
loop_
_entity_poly.entity_id
_entity_poly.type
_entity_poly.pdbx_seq_one_letter_code
_entity_poly.pdbx_strand_id
1 'polypeptide(L)'
;MSELDPNRVVLSPAQKARRINQNPDLYGTFAEIGAGQETVRHFFRAGGASQTIAKAMSAYDKDFSNAIYGPEPGNRFVCESRLKNMLRHEFGLMLERLSRKDHPTKKFFTFANTIASSTYERPHSGHGWIGVRFQTAPDRPTSDVIIHVRLHDPDISLQQESVGIMGVNLIHACFFHHKDPQEIMTALYDNVSRHVVEIDMIQMNGPDFSQVDNRLLSLQLVKRGYTDAVIFGPDGQNLQASEALYKKNILAIRGSFRPVTKVNIDMIMNGYNTVSYTHLDVYKRQGASCPLE
;
A
#
# COMPACT_ATOMS: atom_id res chain seq x y z
N MET A 1 4.74 19.42 -13.80
CA MET A 1 5.75 18.39 -14.13
C MET A 1 6.97 18.71 -13.29
N SER A 2 7.28 17.95 -12.23
CA SER A 2 8.61 18.04 -11.61
C SER A 2 9.56 17.40 -12.61
N GLU A 3 10.49 18.15 -13.12
CA GLU A 3 11.55 17.64 -13.98
C GLU A 3 12.30 16.57 -13.19
N LEU A 4 12.19 15.33 -13.65
CA LEU A 4 13.09 14.25 -13.22
C LEU A 4 14.50 14.73 -13.61
N ASP A 5 15.46 14.64 -12.71
CA ASP A 5 16.86 14.90 -13.03
C ASP A 5 17.22 14.08 -14.28
N PRO A 6 17.52 14.72 -15.42
CA PRO A 6 17.82 14.03 -16.67
C PRO A 6 19.07 13.13 -16.58
N ASN A 7 19.89 13.31 -15.55
CA ASN A 7 21.08 12.51 -15.28
C ASN A 7 20.83 11.35 -14.28
N ARG A 8 19.59 11.17 -13.81
CA ARG A 8 19.25 10.10 -12.87
C ARG A 8 19.44 8.73 -13.53
N VAL A 9 20.36 7.94 -13.00
CA VAL A 9 20.59 6.57 -13.45
C VAL A 9 19.52 5.65 -12.88
N VAL A 10 18.65 5.11 -13.74
CA VAL A 10 17.62 4.14 -13.37
C VAL A 10 18.20 2.74 -13.46
N LEU A 11 18.33 2.09 -12.30
CA LEU A 11 18.75 0.68 -12.22
C LEU A 11 17.58 -0.26 -12.58
N SER A 12 17.89 -1.37 -13.26
CA SER A 12 16.92 -2.43 -13.49
C SER A 12 16.53 -3.13 -12.17
N PRO A 13 15.37 -3.83 -12.11
CA PRO A 13 14.98 -4.60 -10.93
C PRO A 13 16.05 -5.61 -10.50
N ALA A 14 16.69 -6.27 -11.46
CA ALA A 14 17.77 -7.21 -11.19
C ALA A 14 19.01 -6.54 -10.57
N GLN A 15 19.39 -5.35 -11.05
CA GLN A 15 20.50 -4.58 -10.48
C GLN A 15 20.18 -4.09 -9.05
N LYS A 16 18.94 -3.63 -8.80
CA LYS A 16 18.49 -3.21 -7.48
C LYS A 16 18.50 -4.39 -6.49
N ALA A 17 17.92 -5.52 -6.87
CA ALA A 17 17.91 -6.73 -6.05
C ALA A 17 19.34 -7.23 -5.76
N ARG A 18 20.23 -7.23 -6.78
CA ARG A 18 21.62 -7.58 -6.60
C ARG A 18 22.36 -6.65 -5.64
N ARG A 19 22.09 -5.34 -5.72
CA ARG A 19 22.70 -4.34 -4.82
C ARG A 19 22.30 -4.57 -3.36
N ILE A 20 21.06 -4.98 -3.11
CA ILE A 20 20.58 -5.39 -1.78
C ILE A 20 21.28 -6.69 -1.35
N ASN A 21 21.28 -7.73 -2.19
CA ASN A 21 21.88 -9.02 -1.87
C ASN A 21 23.40 -8.96 -1.60
N GLN A 22 24.10 -8.03 -2.23
CA GLN A 22 25.52 -7.82 -2.04
C GLN A 22 25.86 -6.96 -0.80
N ASN A 23 24.87 -6.38 -0.13
CA ASN A 23 25.10 -5.62 1.07
C ASN A 23 25.11 -6.55 2.31
N PRO A 24 26.29 -6.79 2.92
CA PRO A 24 26.41 -7.73 4.03
C PRO A 24 25.65 -7.30 5.29
N ASP A 25 25.26 -6.02 5.38
CA ASP A 25 24.55 -5.49 6.56
C ASP A 25 23.03 -5.68 6.48
N LEU A 26 22.49 -6.04 5.33
CA LEU A 26 21.02 -6.19 5.16
C LEU A 26 20.60 -7.64 5.36
N TYR A 27 19.53 -7.83 6.16
CA TYR A 27 18.96 -9.14 6.39
C TYR A 27 17.46 -9.04 6.62
N GLY A 28 16.67 -9.77 5.85
CA GLY A 28 15.23 -9.57 5.87
C GLY A 28 14.38 -10.78 5.55
N THR A 29 13.09 -10.63 5.78
CA THR A 29 12.07 -11.63 5.52
C THR A 29 11.04 -11.08 4.53
N PHE A 30 10.44 -12.00 3.75
CA PHE A 30 9.41 -11.72 2.77
C PHE A 30 8.14 -12.50 3.10
N ALA A 31 7.00 -11.81 3.15
CA ALA A 31 5.68 -12.41 3.30
C ALA A 31 4.75 -11.86 2.21
N GLU A 32 4.38 -12.72 1.27
CA GLU A 32 3.64 -12.34 0.08
C GLU A 32 2.31 -13.09 0.04
N ILE A 33 1.18 -12.36 0.07
CA ILE A 33 -0.17 -12.93 0.07
C ILE A 33 -0.88 -12.62 -1.24
N GLY A 34 -1.58 -13.63 -1.77
CA GLY A 34 -2.36 -13.52 -2.99
C GLY A 34 -1.48 -13.47 -4.24
N ALA A 35 -1.70 -12.50 -5.12
CA ALA A 35 -1.01 -12.39 -6.40
C ALA A 35 0.36 -11.67 -6.32
N GLY A 36 0.93 -11.51 -5.14
CA GLY A 36 2.13 -10.70 -4.91
C GLY A 36 3.46 -11.44 -4.85
N GLN A 37 3.57 -12.68 -5.34
CA GLN A 37 4.69 -13.60 -5.09
C GLN A 37 5.95 -13.37 -5.94
N GLU A 38 6.01 -12.30 -6.71
CA GLU A 38 7.10 -12.05 -7.64
C GLU A 38 8.25 -11.22 -7.04
N THR A 39 8.05 -10.50 -5.93
CA THR A 39 9.09 -9.63 -5.38
C THR A 39 10.32 -10.43 -4.95
N VAL A 40 10.14 -11.44 -4.12
CA VAL A 40 11.26 -12.27 -3.65
C VAL A 40 11.96 -13.02 -4.78
N ARG A 41 11.23 -13.36 -5.83
CA ARG A 41 11.77 -14.04 -7.02
C ARG A 41 12.85 -13.21 -7.72
N HIS A 42 12.71 -11.87 -7.76
CA HIS A 42 13.76 -10.99 -8.30
C HIS A 42 15.06 -11.11 -7.52
N PHE A 43 15.00 -11.24 -6.18
CA PHE A 43 16.17 -11.39 -5.32
C PHE A 43 16.86 -12.74 -5.53
N PHE A 44 16.09 -13.83 -5.62
CA PHE A 44 16.65 -15.15 -5.89
C PHE A 44 17.30 -15.24 -7.27
N ARG A 45 16.68 -14.63 -8.29
CA ARG A 45 17.22 -14.59 -9.66
C ARG A 45 18.48 -13.72 -9.77
N ALA A 46 18.59 -12.67 -8.98
CA ALA A 46 19.76 -11.77 -8.98
C ALA A 46 21.02 -12.46 -8.39
N GLY A 47 20.85 -13.54 -7.63
CA GLY A 47 21.92 -14.28 -6.96
C GLY A 47 22.42 -13.61 -5.69
N GLY A 48 23.12 -14.35 -4.84
CA GLY A 48 23.68 -13.85 -3.58
C GLY A 48 22.67 -13.68 -2.44
N ALA A 49 21.47 -14.20 -2.57
CA ALA A 49 20.37 -13.99 -1.63
C ALA A 49 20.53 -14.73 -0.28
N SER A 50 21.39 -15.73 -0.20
CA SER A 50 21.53 -16.61 0.99
C SER A 50 21.98 -15.89 2.27
N GLN A 51 22.60 -14.71 2.13
CA GLN A 51 23.04 -13.91 3.28
C GLN A 51 22.15 -12.69 3.55
N THR A 52 21.12 -12.51 2.75
CA THR A 52 20.21 -11.36 2.79
C THR A 52 18.78 -11.76 3.10
N ILE A 53 18.34 -12.93 2.62
CA ILE A 53 16.95 -13.39 2.81
C ILE A 53 16.93 -14.47 3.88
N ALA A 54 16.37 -14.14 5.05
CA ALA A 54 16.17 -15.07 6.15
C ALA A 54 15.06 -16.09 5.84
N LYS A 55 13.95 -15.59 5.28
CA LYS A 55 12.75 -16.36 5.00
C LYS A 55 11.96 -15.70 3.88
N ALA A 56 11.36 -16.51 3.02
CA ALA A 56 10.33 -16.11 2.09
C ALA A 56 9.16 -17.06 2.24
N MET A 57 7.95 -16.50 2.40
CA MET A 57 6.73 -17.29 2.55
C MET A 57 5.57 -16.67 1.79
N SER A 58 4.63 -17.52 1.42
CA SER A 58 3.34 -17.13 0.87
C SER A 58 2.23 -17.87 1.61
N ALA A 59 1.27 -17.12 2.16
CA ALA A 59 0.04 -17.66 2.75
C ALA A 59 -1.11 -17.36 1.80
N TYR A 60 -1.37 -18.24 0.87
CA TYR A 60 -2.37 -18.04 -0.18
C TYR A 60 -3.79 -18.25 0.32
N ASP A 61 -3.99 -19.25 1.19
CA ASP A 61 -5.29 -19.56 1.76
C ASP A 61 -5.68 -18.57 2.86
N LYS A 62 -6.95 -18.25 2.88
CA LYS A 62 -7.55 -17.27 3.77
C LYS A 62 -7.49 -17.67 5.24
N ASP A 63 -7.90 -18.89 5.54
CA ASP A 63 -7.96 -19.39 6.91
C ASP A 63 -6.56 -19.58 7.47
N PHE A 64 -5.63 -20.04 6.63
CA PHE A 64 -4.24 -20.16 6.98
C PHE A 64 -3.59 -18.77 7.24
N SER A 65 -3.90 -17.78 6.41
CA SER A 65 -3.45 -16.40 6.62
C SER A 65 -4.00 -15.81 7.94
N ASN A 66 -5.28 -16.10 8.27
CA ASN A 66 -5.86 -15.69 9.53
C ASN A 66 -5.23 -16.40 10.74
N ALA A 67 -4.86 -17.68 10.60
CA ALA A 67 -4.18 -18.41 11.67
C ALA A 67 -2.80 -17.80 12.00
N ILE A 68 -2.11 -17.21 11.03
CA ILE A 68 -0.79 -16.57 11.24
C ILE A 68 -0.96 -15.13 11.74
N TYR A 69 -1.78 -14.31 11.07
CA TYR A 69 -1.81 -12.86 11.25
C TYR A 69 -3.03 -12.34 12.01
N GLY A 70 -3.93 -13.23 12.43
CA GLY A 70 -5.20 -12.89 13.07
C GLY A 70 -6.32 -12.57 12.06
N PRO A 71 -7.58 -12.58 12.50
CA PRO A 71 -8.72 -12.22 11.67
C PRO A 71 -8.79 -10.70 11.44
N GLU A 72 -9.29 -10.29 10.27
CA GLU A 72 -9.49 -8.88 9.93
C GLU A 72 -10.99 -8.50 10.00
N PRO A 73 -11.31 -7.28 10.44
CA PRO A 73 -12.68 -6.78 10.43
C PRO A 73 -13.32 -6.87 9.04
N GLY A 74 -14.56 -7.31 8.97
CA GLY A 74 -15.29 -7.44 7.71
C GLY A 74 -14.77 -8.53 6.79
N ASN A 75 -13.89 -9.40 7.29
CA ASN A 75 -13.36 -10.55 6.55
C ASN A 75 -12.60 -10.15 5.27
N ARG A 76 -11.92 -9.00 5.28
CA ARG A 76 -11.11 -8.48 4.18
C ARG A 76 -9.65 -8.90 4.37
N PHE A 77 -9.01 -9.38 3.28
CA PHE A 77 -7.61 -9.84 3.30
C PHE A 77 -6.67 -8.84 2.67
N VAL A 78 -7.16 -8.11 1.69
CA VAL A 78 -6.42 -7.05 1.01
C VAL A 78 -6.84 -5.73 1.66
N CYS A 79 -6.19 -5.39 2.77
CA CYS A 79 -6.42 -4.17 3.52
C CYS A 79 -5.16 -3.72 4.25
N GLU A 80 -5.15 -2.44 4.63
CA GLU A 80 -4.00 -1.81 5.29
C GLU A 80 -3.65 -2.49 6.62
N SER A 81 -4.66 -2.84 7.43
CA SER A 81 -4.48 -3.49 8.73
C SER A 81 -3.79 -4.86 8.58
N ARG A 82 -4.19 -5.65 7.57
CA ARG A 82 -3.52 -6.93 7.24
C ARG A 82 -2.05 -6.72 6.94
N LEU A 83 -1.71 -5.77 6.06
CA LEU A 83 -0.32 -5.48 5.75
C LEU A 83 0.48 -5.09 7.00
N LYS A 84 -0.06 -4.18 7.83
CA LYS A 84 0.59 -3.74 9.07
C LYS A 84 0.82 -4.90 10.06
N ASN A 85 -0.16 -5.81 10.17
CA ASN A 85 -0.04 -7.01 10.98
C ASN A 85 1.06 -7.96 10.46
N MET A 86 1.12 -8.16 9.14
CA MET A 86 2.18 -8.95 8.51
C MET A 86 3.57 -8.36 8.79
N LEU A 87 3.75 -7.07 8.56
CA LEU A 87 5.03 -6.38 8.81
C LEU A 87 5.48 -6.51 10.27
N ARG A 88 4.53 -6.34 11.21
CA ARG A 88 4.81 -6.45 12.65
C ARG A 88 5.15 -7.88 13.06
N HIS A 89 4.34 -8.84 12.64
CA HIS A 89 4.52 -10.26 12.97
C HIS A 89 5.85 -10.79 12.45
N GLU A 90 6.13 -10.59 11.18
CA GLU A 90 7.32 -11.13 10.53
C GLU A 90 8.61 -10.47 11.05
N PHE A 91 8.57 -9.18 11.36
CA PHE A 91 9.69 -8.49 11.98
C PHE A 91 9.92 -8.98 13.41
N GLY A 92 8.86 -9.16 14.20
CA GLY A 92 8.92 -9.70 15.56
C GLY A 92 9.49 -11.12 15.58
N LEU A 93 9.01 -11.98 14.69
CA LEU A 93 9.52 -13.34 14.55
C LEU A 93 11.02 -13.40 14.20
N MET A 94 11.48 -12.44 13.38
CA MET A 94 12.89 -12.31 13.07
C MET A 94 13.73 -11.96 14.31
N LEU A 95 13.24 -11.02 15.14
CA LEU A 95 13.91 -10.64 16.39
C LEU A 95 13.92 -11.75 17.43
N GLU A 96 12.87 -12.60 17.48
CA GLU A 96 12.82 -13.76 18.36
C GLU A 96 13.84 -14.85 17.96
N ARG A 97 13.98 -15.08 16.66
CA ARG A 97 14.76 -16.21 16.12
C ARG A 97 16.23 -15.91 15.91
N LEU A 98 16.57 -14.65 15.77
CA LEU A 98 17.92 -14.21 15.44
C LEU A 98 18.55 -13.44 16.60
N SER A 99 19.60 -14.00 17.17
CA SER A 99 20.36 -13.32 18.22
C SER A 99 21.09 -12.10 17.64
N ARG A 100 20.91 -10.95 18.29
CA ARG A 100 21.70 -9.77 17.97
C ARG A 100 23.19 -9.93 18.22
N LYS A 101 23.56 -10.81 19.15
CA LYS A 101 24.97 -11.12 19.41
C LYS A 101 25.65 -11.74 18.20
N ASP A 102 24.91 -12.57 17.46
CA ASP A 102 25.42 -13.25 16.27
C ASP A 102 25.30 -12.39 15.01
N HIS A 103 24.50 -11.32 15.08
CA HIS A 103 24.22 -10.41 13.96
C HIS A 103 24.37 -8.92 14.35
N PRO A 104 25.51 -8.50 14.93
CA PRO A 104 25.62 -7.15 15.53
C PRO A 104 25.58 -6.01 14.51
N THR A 105 25.94 -6.25 13.26
CA THR A 105 25.97 -5.24 12.20
C THR A 105 24.71 -5.23 11.34
N LYS A 106 23.87 -6.26 11.45
CA LYS A 106 22.71 -6.43 10.56
C LYS A 106 21.61 -5.41 10.82
N LYS A 107 21.13 -4.80 9.77
CA LYS A 107 19.90 -4.01 9.69
C LYS A 107 18.80 -4.93 9.22
N PHE A 108 17.84 -5.18 10.07
CA PHE A 108 16.73 -6.06 9.74
C PHE A 108 15.65 -5.33 8.96
N PHE A 109 15.02 -6.06 8.04
CA PHE A 109 13.84 -5.58 7.34
C PHE A 109 12.81 -6.68 7.11
N THR A 110 11.59 -6.28 6.95
CA THR A 110 10.48 -7.12 6.51
C THR A 110 9.83 -6.47 5.30
N PHE A 111 9.71 -7.21 4.24
CA PHE A 111 8.84 -6.87 3.12
C PHE A 111 7.55 -7.68 3.23
N ALA A 112 6.42 -7.03 3.04
CA ALA A 112 5.14 -7.73 2.94
C ALA A 112 4.27 -7.11 1.84
N ASN A 113 3.43 -7.94 1.26
CA ASN A 113 2.36 -7.50 0.40
C ASN A 113 1.10 -8.36 0.56
N THR A 114 -0.05 -7.77 0.23
CA THR A 114 -1.32 -8.47 0.11
C THR A 114 -2.04 -7.94 -1.13
N ILE A 115 -2.16 -8.79 -2.16
CA ILE A 115 -2.57 -8.39 -3.51
C ILE A 115 -3.75 -9.24 -3.98
N ALA A 116 -4.81 -8.59 -4.46
CA ALA A 116 -5.84 -9.19 -5.27
C ALA A 116 -5.58 -8.84 -6.73
N SER A 117 -5.44 -9.84 -7.57
CA SER A 117 -5.43 -9.63 -9.03
C SER A 117 -6.84 -9.41 -9.57
N SER A 118 -6.93 -8.87 -10.77
CA SER A 118 -8.18 -8.84 -11.52
C SER A 118 -8.74 -10.24 -11.75
N THR A 119 -10.05 -10.36 -11.85
CA THR A 119 -10.73 -11.60 -12.21
C THR A 119 -11.38 -11.45 -13.58
N TYR A 120 -11.73 -12.57 -14.21
CA TYR A 120 -12.45 -12.58 -15.49
C TYR A 120 -13.77 -11.79 -15.43
N GLU A 121 -14.46 -11.86 -14.29
CA GLU A 121 -15.73 -11.15 -14.06
C GLU A 121 -15.54 -9.68 -13.70
N ARG A 122 -14.35 -9.29 -13.23
CA ARG A 122 -14.02 -7.95 -12.80
C ARG A 122 -12.65 -7.54 -13.35
N PRO A 123 -12.56 -7.25 -14.65
CA PRO A 123 -11.35 -6.69 -15.22
C PRO A 123 -11.04 -5.34 -14.57
N HIS A 124 -9.76 -5.02 -14.44
CA HIS A 124 -9.26 -3.79 -13.78
C HIS A 124 -9.58 -3.64 -12.28
N SER A 125 -9.94 -4.72 -11.58
CA SER A 125 -10.18 -4.71 -10.14
C SER A 125 -8.94 -5.04 -9.31
N GLY A 126 -7.79 -5.28 -9.95
CA GLY A 126 -6.55 -5.61 -9.29
C GLY A 126 -6.09 -4.46 -8.38
N HIS A 127 -5.77 -4.78 -7.12
CA HIS A 127 -5.27 -3.82 -6.17
C HIS A 127 -4.56 -4.49 -5.00
N GLY A 128 -3.81 -3.73 -4.24
CA GLY A 128 -3.23 -4.27 -3.03
C GLY A 128 -2.34 -3.32 -2.25
N TRP A 129 -1.88 -3.83 -1.14
CA TRP A 129 -1.00 -3.13 -0.22
C TRP A 129 0.39 -3.74 -0.25
N ILE A 130 1.40 -2.89 -0.30
CA ILE A 130 2.81 -3.26 -0.31
C ILE A 130 3.52 -2.45 0.76
N GLY A 131 4.41 -3.06 1.53
CA GLY A 131 5.11 -2.33 2.58
C GLY A 131 6.47 -2.91 2.93
N VAL A 132 7.30 -2.04 3.49
CA VAL A 132 8.60 -2.39 4.06
C VAL A 132 8.70 -1.80 5.46
N ARG A 133 9.01 -2.65 6.43
CA ARG A 133 9.48 -2.25 7.77
C ARG A 133 10.96 -2.48 7.84
N PHE A 134 11.76 -1.49 8.21
CA PHE A 134 13.21 -1.57 8.12
C PHE A 134 13.92 -0.76 9.20
N GLN A 135 15.19 -1.10 9.40
CA GLN A 135 16.13 -0.38 10.26
C GLN A 135 17.21 0.28 9.40
N THR A 136 17.54 1.51 9.69
CA THR A 136 18.65 2.25 9.04
C THR A 136 19.99 2.02 9.73
N ALA A 137 19.97 1.56 10.99
CA ALA A 137 21.12 1.09 11.75
C ALA A 137 20.74 -0.10 12.63
N PRO A 138 21.69 -0.96 13.03
CA PRO A 138 21.43 -2.05 13.96
C PRO A 138 20.75 -1.54 15.25
N ASP A 139 19.75 -2.29 15.74
CA ASP A 139 18.97 -2.00 16.97
C ASP A 139 18.22 -0.67 17.01
N ARG A 140 18.27 0.12 15.93
CA ARG A 140 17.46 1.32 15.82
C ARG A 140 15.97 0.97 15.71
N PRO A 141 15.07 1.79 16.28
CA PRO A 141 13.64 1.64 16.02
C PRO A 141 13.32 1.66 14.52
N THR A 142 12.33 0.88 14.13
CA THR A 142 11.96 0.69 12.73
C THR A 142 11.21 1.87 12.16
N SER A 143 11.40 2.09 10.86
CA SER A 143 10.56 2.92 10.01
C SER A 143 9.78 2.06 9.02
N ASP A 144 8.59 2.52 8.63
CA ASP A 144 7.70 1.85 7.69
C ASP A 144 7.46 2.74 6.48
N VAL A 145 7.50 2.15 5.30
CA VAL A 145 6.94 2.74 4.08
C VAL A 145 5.87 1.79 3.54
N ILE A 146 4.66 2.30 3.39
CA ILE A 146 3.48 1.56 2.96
C ILE A 146 2.88 2.27 1.76
N ILE A 147 2.52 1.52 0.73
CA ILE A 147 1.81 2.01 -0.45
C ILE A 147 0.59 1.15 -0.73
N HIS A 148 -0.47 1.77 -1.25
CA HIS A 148 -1.56 1.08 -1.91
C HIS A 148 -1.43 1.29 -3.41
N VAL A 149 -1.66 0.20 -4.17
CA VAL A 149 -1.57 0.19 -5.63
C VAL A 149 -2.85 -0.32 -6.25
N ARG A 150 -3.20 0.24 -7.41
CA ARG A 150 -4.22 -0.29 -8.31
C ARG A 150 -3.54 -0.77 -9.58
N LEU A 151 -3.96 -1.93 -10.06
CA LEU A 151 -3.36 -2.63 -11.19
C LEU A 151 -4.30 -2.54 -12.39
N HIS A 152 -3.86 -1.84 -13.42
CA HIS A 152 -4.70 -1.53 -14.60
C HIS A 152 -4.42 -2.44 -15.78
N ASP A 153 -3.34 -3.23 -15.74
CA ASP A 153 -3.05 -4.20 -16.79
C ASP A 153 -4.16 -5.27 -16.84
N PRO A 154 -4.70 -5.62 -18.00
CA PRO A 154 -5.70 -6.67 -18.11
C PRO A 154 -5.14 -8.08 -17.90
N ASP A 155 -3.84 -8.28 -18.10
CA ASP A 155 -3.16 -9.57 -17.92
C ASP A 155 -2.68 -9.75 -16.47
N ILE A 156 -3.12 -10.85 -15.85
CA ILE A 156 -2.77 -11.17 -14.46
C ILE A 156 -1.27 -11.38 -14.30
N SER A 157 -0.58 -11.96 -15.25
CA SER A 157 0.87 -12.21 -15.20
C SER A 157 1.63 -10.88 -15.20
N LEU A 158 1.18 -9.92 -16.01
CA LEU A 158 1.77 -8.58 -16.07
C LEU A 158 1.46 -7.78 -14.79
N GLN A 159 0.29 -7.97 -14.18
CA GLN A 159 -0.01 -7.41 -12.85
C GLN A 159 0.97 -7.94 -11.80
N GLN A 160 1.21 -9.25 -11.77
CA GLN A 160 2.15 -9.88 -10.83
C GLN A 160 3.58 -9.38 -11.05
N GLU A 161 4.04 -9.30 -12.31
CA GLU A 161 5.36 -8.77 -12.65
C GLU A 161 5.52 -7.32 -12.19
N SER A 162 4.52 -6.47 -12.44
CA SER A 162 4.52 -5.07 -12.00
C SER A 162 4.60 -4.94 -10.48
N VAL A 163 3.85 -5.76 -9.74
CA VAL A 163 3.92 -5.83 -8.27
C VAL A 163 5.32 -6.26 -7.81
N GLY A 164 5.91 -7.25 -8.46
CA GLY A 164 7.27 -7.70 -8.19
C GLY A 164 8.30 -6.58 -8.33
N ILE A 165 8.23 -5.84 -9.44
CA ILE A 165 9.12 -4.69 -9.70
C ILE A 165 8.90 -3.59 -8.66
N MET A 166 7.63 -3.26 -8.34
CA MET A 166 7.30 -2.27 -7.31
C MET A 166 7.87 -2.65 -5.94
N GLY A 167 7.79 -3.92 -5.56
CA GLY A 167 8.36 -4.42 -4.31
C GLY A 167 9.89 -4.26 -4.26
N VAL A 168 10.58 -4.60 -5.34
CA VAL A 168 12.03 -4.39 -5.45
C VAL A 168 12.39 -2.92 -5.37
N ASN A 169 11.64 -2.06 -6.07
CA ASN A 169 11.82 -0.62 -6.05
C ASN A 169 11.65 -0.05 -4.64
N LEU A 170 10.60 -0.49 -3.93
CA LEU A 170 10.31 -0.03 -2.57
C LEU A 170 11.42 -0.44 -1.59
N ILE A 171 11.87 -1.70 -1.61
CA ILE A 171 12.96 -2.17 -0.74
C ILE A 171 14.23 -1.38 -1.03
N HIS A 172 14.58 -1.23 -2.31
CA HIS A 172 15.77 -0.47 -2.70
C HIS A 172 15.69 0.98 -2.25
N ALA A 173 14.55 1.64 -2.44
CA ALA A 173 14.34 3.04 -2.04
C ALA A 173 14.45 3.22 -0.52
N CYS A 174 13.92 2.31 0.30
CA CYS A 174 14.02 2.34 1.75
C CYS A 174 15.49 2.34 2.24
N PHE A 175 16.40 1.67 1.54
CA PHE A 175 17.80 1.61 1.97
C PHE A 175 18.69 2.67 1.32
N PHE A 176 18.39 3.08 0.10
CA PHE A 176 19.28 3.99 -0.65
C PHE A 176 18.74 5.41 -0.80
N HIS A 177 17.44 5.64 -0.55
CA HIS A 177 16.79 6.94 -0.71
C HIS A 177 15.96 7.39 0.51
N HIS A 178 16.05 6.70 1.67
CA HIS A 178 15.22 7.00 2.86
C HIS A 178 15.35 8.45 3.38
N LYS A 179 16.42 9.13 3.07
CA LYS A 179 16.63 10.54 3.48
C LYS A 179 15.83 11.54 2.65
N ASP A 180 15.34 11.13 1.49
CA ASP A 180 14.55 11.98 0.59
C ASP A 180 13.24 11.27 0.20
N PRO A 181 12.12 11.63 0.87
CA PRO A 181 10.80 11.09 0.56
C PRO A 181 10.38 11.30 -0.91
N GLN A 182 10.83 12.36 -1.55
CA GLN A 182 10.52 12.65 -2.95
C GLN A 182 11.23 11.68 -3.90
N GLU A 183 12.48 11.34 -3.56
CA GLU A 183 13.25 10.34 -4.31
C GLU A 183 12.71 8.93 -4.11
N ILE A 184 12.21 8.58 -2.91
CA ILE A 184 11.48 7.32 -2.71
C ILE A 184 10.30 7.24 -3.68
N MET A 185 9.45 8.28 -3.72
CA MET A 185 8.29 8.32 -4.63
C MET A 185 8.68 8.19 -6.10
N THR A 186 9.77 8.85 -6.50
CA THR A 186 10.29 8.76 -7.86
C THR A 186 10.77 7.34 -8.18
N ALA A 187 11.52 6.73 -7.27
CA ALA A 187 12.13 5.42 -7.44
C ALA A 187 11.09 4.28 -7.53
N LEU A 188 9.88 4.48 -6.98
CA LEU A 188 8.79 3.50 -7.08
C LEU A 188 8.43 3.18 -8.53
N TYR A 189 8.45 4.18 -9.41
CA TYR A 189 8.11 4.01 -10.83
C TYR A 189 9.29 3.65 -11.75
N ASP A 190 10.44 3.30 -11.19
CA ASP A 190 11.54 2.78 -12.01
C ASP A 190 11.14 1.46 -12.69
N ASN A 191 11.21 1.43 -14.01
CA ASN A 191 10.86 0.28 -14.84
C ASN A 191 9.38 -0.17 -14.74
N VAL A 192 8.49 0.66 -14.22
CA VAL A 192 7.03 0.43 -14.18
C VAL A 192 6.32 1.64 -14.76
N SER A 193 5.36 1.41 -15.64
CA SER A 193 4.55 2.49 -16.22
C SER A 193 3.42 2.91 -15.28
N ARG A 194 3.17 4.23 -15.20
CA ARG A 194 2.02 4.79 -14.49
C ARG A 194 0.67 4.38 -15.10
N HIS A 195 0.67 3.95 -16.35
CA HIS A 195 -0.55 3.48 -17.02
C HIS A 195 -0.95 2.07 -16.59
N VAL A 196 -0.02 1.29 -16.06
CA VAL A 196 -0.29 -0.09 -15.60
C VAL A 196 -0.39 -0.20 -14.08
N VAL A 197 0.22 0.72 -13.34
CA VAL A 197 0.14 0.78 -11.86
C VAL A 197 -0.14 2.21 -11.42
N GLU A 198 -1.19 2.41 -10.65
CA GLU A 198 -1.51 3.64 -9.95
C GLU A 198 -1.15 3.49 -8.47
N ILE A 199 -0.42 4.46 -7.91
CA ILE A 199 -0.20 4.55 -6.46
C ILE A 199 -1.17 5.60 -5.93
N ASP A 200 -2.25 5.18 -5.28
CA ASP A 200 -3.29 6.08 -4.76
C ASP A 200 -3.14 6.38 -3.26
N MET A 201 -2.19 5.72 -2.58
CA MET A 201 -1.84 6.02 -1.20
C MET A 201 -0.38 5.71 -0.90
N ILE A 202 0.25 6.58 -0.12
CA ILE A 202 1.58 6.39 0.46
C ILE A 202 1.60 6.86 1.91
N GLN A 203 2.26 6.09 2.77
CA GLN A 203 2.54 6.46 4.15
C GLN A 203 3.99 6.15 4.49
N MET A 204 4.64 7.10 5.15
CA MET A 204 5.98 6.94 5.69
C MET A 204 5.93 7.26 7.19
N ASN A 205 6.28 6.31 8.04
CA ASN A 205 6.18 6.42 9.49
C ASN A 205 7.45 5.93 10.16
N GLY A 206 7.70 6.42 11.37
CA GLY A 206 8.85 6.02 12.17
C GLY A 206 9.91 7.11 12.28
N PRO A 207 11.03 6.82 12.99
CA PRO A 207 12.02 7.83 13.35
C PRO A 207 12.73 8.46 12.15
N ASP A 208 12.89 7.71 11.05
CA ASP A 208 13.54 8.24 9.85
C ASP A 208 12.63 9.19 9.06
N PHE A 209 11.32 9.17 9.34
CA PHE A 209 10.29 9.96 8.67
C PHE A 209 9.54 10.90 9.64
N SER A 210 10.11 11.22 10.80
CA SER A 210 9.47 12.05 11.82
C SER A 210 9.11 13.46 11.35
N GLN A 211 9.76 13.96 10.30
CA GLN A 211 9.49 15.27 9.69
C GLN A 211 8.59 15.18 8.45
N VAL A 212 8.10 13.98 8.11
CA VAL A 212 7.29 13.77 6.91
C VAL A 212 5.81 13.97 7.24
N ASP A 213 5.16 14.89 6.54
CA ASP A 213 3.70 15.02 6.55
C ASP A 213 3.11 14.14 5.45
N ASN A 214 2.47 13.04 5.84
CA ASN A 214 1.85 12.08 4.92
C ASN A 214 0.73 12.70 4.06
N ARG A 215 0.07 13.77 4.53
CA ARG A 215 -0.93 14.52 3.74
C ARG A 215 -0.27 15.21 2.55
N LEU A 216 0.88 15.85 2.80
CA LEU A 216 1.66 16.50 1.74
C LEU A 216 2.21 15.48 0.75
N LEU A 217 2.65 14.30 1.22
CA LEU A 217 3.05 13.20 0.34
C LEU A 217 1.91 12.77 -0.57
N SER A 218 0.70 12.59 -0.03
CA SER A 218 -0.48 12.21 -0.82
C SER A 218 -0.85 13.27 -1.85
N LEU A 219 -0.73 14.55 -1.52
CA LEU A 219 -0.91 15.64 -2.50
C LEU A 219 0.16 15.63 -3.58
N GLN A 220 1.40 15.19 -3.25
CA GLN A 220 2.45 15.00 -4.25
C GLN A 220 2.15 13.85 -5.22
N LEU A 221 1.44 12.78 -4.80
CA LEU A 221 0.98 11.75 -5.73
C LEU A 221 0.10 12.36 -6.83
N VAL A 222 -0.88 13.19 -6.45
CA VAL A 222 -1.75 13.89 -7.40
C VAL A 222 -0.96 14.86 -8.28
N LYS A 223 -0.09 15.67 -7.69
CA LYS A 223 0.75 16.63 -8.44
C LYS A 223 1.64 15.96 -9.49
N ARG A 224 2.12 14.76 -9.19
CA ARG A 224 2.96 13.96 -10.10
C ARG A 224 2.17 13.13 -11.11
N GLY A 225 0.83 13.12 -10.99
CA GLY A 225 -0.04 12.29 -11.83
C GLY A 225 0.13 10.79 -11.55
N TYR A 226 0.42 10.41 -10.30
CA TYR A 226 0.48 9.02 -9.86
C TYR A 226 -0.91 8.49 -9.51
N THR A 227 -1.82 9.39 -9.16
CA THR A 227 -3.26 9.19 -8.98
C THR A 227 -4.01 10.50 -9.28
N ASP A 228 -5.30 10.40 -9.53
CA ASP A 228 -6.14 11.57 -9.82
C ASP A 228 -6.65 12.27 -8.56
N ALA A 229 -6.79 11.55 -7.45
CA ALA A 229 -7.36 12.09 -6.21
C ALA A 229 -6.85 11.36 -4.97
N VAL A 230 -6.88 12.07 -3.84
CA VAL A 230 -6.60 11.54 -2.50
C VAL A 230 -7.70 11.94 -1.53
N ILE A 231 -7.94 11.14 -0.49
CA ILE A 231 -8.98 11.36 0.50
C ILE A 231 -8.33 11.59 1.86
N PHE A 232 -8.83 12.59 2.57
CA PHE A 232 -8.48 12.86 3.96
C PHE A 232 -9.70 12.67 4.86
N GLY A 233 -9.49 12.06 6.02
CA GLY A 233 -10.49 11.99 7.07
C GLY A 233 -10.70 13.35 7.76
N PRO A 234 -11.74 13.46 8.59
CA PRO A 234 -11.99 14.68 9.37
C PRO A 234 -10.88 14.99 10.39
N ASP A 235 -10.10 13.99 10.77
CA ASP A 235 -8.91 14.08 11.62
C ASP A 235 -7.63 14.41 10.83
N GLY A 236 -7.74 14.59 9.51
CA GLY A 236 -6.61 14.83 8.61
C GLY A 236 -5.78 13.60 8.25
N GLN A 237 -6.20 12.40 8.66
CA GLN A 237 -5.52 11.17 8.25
C GLN A 237 -5.78 10.85 6.78
N ASN A 238 -4.79 10.28 6.12
CA ASN A 238 -4.95 9.78 4.77
C ASN A 238 -5.86 8.55 4.78
N LEU A 239 -6.85 8.55 3.91
CA LEU A 239 -7.77 7.43 3.75
C LEU A 239 -7.64 6.83 2.34
N GLN A 240 -7.55 5.52 2.27
CA GLN A 240 -7.61 4.82 1.00
C GLN A 240 -9.07 4.78 0.52
N ALA A 241 -9.32 5.23 -0.71
CA ALA A 241 -10.67 5.46 -1.24
C ALA A 241 -11.56 4.20 -1.19
N SER A 242 -11.04 3.05 -1.64
CA SER A 242 -11.81 1.81 -1.69
C SER A 242 -12.14 1.24 -0.30
N GLU A 243 -11.37 1.60 0.73
CA GLU A 243 -11.66 1.23 2.12
C GLU A 243 -12.61 2.21 2.77
N ALA A 244 -12.35 3.51 2.61
CA ALA A 244 -13.15 4.56 3.24
C ALA A 244 -14.59 4.60 2.73
N LEU A 245 -14.80 4.31 1.45
CA LEU A 245 -16.10 4.41 0.76
C LEU A 245 -16.82 3.05 0.63
N TYR A 246 -16.19 1.94 1.04
CA TYR A 246 -16.73 0.61 0.83
C TYR A 246 -18.10 0.41 1.48
N LYS A 247 -19.09 0.04 0.66
CA LYS A 247 -20.50 -0.19 1.06
C LYS A 247 -21.12 0.95 1.88
N LYS A 248 -20.68 2.18 1.68
CA LYS A 248 -21.26 3.37 2.32
C LYS A 248 -22.14 4.14 1.34
N ASN A 249 -23.23 4.70 1.85
CA ASN A 249 -23.99 5.73 1.14
C ASN A 249 -23.21 7.04 1.24
N ILE A 250 -22.97 7.68 0.10
CA ILE A 250 -22.09 8.84 0.02
C ILE A 250 -22.89 10.02 -0.50
N LEU A 251 -22.90 11.12 0.27
CA LEU A 251 -23.34 12.44 -0.19
C LEU A 251 -22.09 13.24 -0.53
N ALA A 252 -21.88 13.53 -1.82
CA ALA A 252 -20.74 14.30 -2.29
C ALA A 252 -21.15 15.72 -2.66
N ILE A 253 -20.41 16.70 -2.16
CA ILE A 253 -20.53 18.11 -2.57
C ILE A 253 -19.22 18.56 -3.17
N ARG A 254 -19.28 19.13 -4.37
CA ARG A 254 -18.13 19.68 -5.05
C ARG A 254 -18.09 21.19 -4.92
N GLY A 255 -16.97 21.74 -4.50
CA GLY A 255 -16.79 23.18 -4.40
C GLY A 255 -15.42 23.58 -3.86
N SER A 256 -15.15 24.89 -3.84
CA SER A 256 -14.01 25.47 -3.16
C SER A 256 -14.51 26.06 -1.83
N PHE A 257 -14.17 25.38 -0.72
CA PHE A 257 -14.66 25.73 0.62
C PHE A 257 -13.56 26.50 1.39
N ARG A 258 -13.42 27.81 1.11
CA ARG A 258 -12.38 28.66 1.73
C ARG A 258 -12.97 30.02 2.17
N PRO A 259 -13.59 30.12 3.31
CA PRO A 259 -13.97 29.10 4.31
C PRO A 259 -15.26 28.37 3.94
N VAL A 260 -15.63 27.37 4.75
CA VAL A 260 -16.97 26.77 4.73
C VAL A 260 -17.97 27.85 5.19
N THR A 261 -19.00 28.11 4.39
CA THR A 261 -20.02 29.11 4.69
C THR A 261 -21.32 28.46 5.18
N LYS A 262 -22.23 29.27 5.75
CA LYS A 262 -23.58 28.81 6.12
C LYS A 262 -24.36 28.22 4.93
N VAL A 263 -24.17 28.78 3.73
CA VAL A 263 -24.78 28.26 2.48
C VAL A 263 -24.29 26.85 2.17
N ASN A 264 -23.00 26.57 2.36
CA ASN A 264 -22.46 25.22 2.14
C ASN A 264 -23.09 24.20 3.12
N ILE A 265 -23.24 24.58 4.40
CA ILE A 265 -23.91 23.76 5.41
C ILE A 265 -25.36 23.51 5.05
N ASP A 266 -26.10 24.56 4.64
CA ASP A 266 -27.49 24.47 4.22
C ASP A 266 -27.68 23.54 3.01
N MET A 267 -26.82 23.65 2.01
CA MET A 267 -26.80 22.73 0.86
C MET A 267 -26.58 21.26 1.29
N ILE A 268 -25.66 20.99 2.24
CA ILE A 268 -25.42 19.65 2.78
C ILE A 268 -26.67 19.12 3.48
N MET A 269 -27.25 19.92 4.36
CA MET A 269 -28.42 19.53 5.15
C MET A 269 -29.64 19.28 4.26
N ASN A 270 -29.91 20.17 3.30
CA ASN A 270 -31.01 20.00 2.36
C ASN A 270 -30.83 18.77 1.47
N GLY A 271 -29.61 18.53 0.95
CA GLY A 271 -29.30 17.34 0.19
C GLY A 271 -29.48 16.04 1.02
N TYR A 272 -29.00 16.05 2.24
CA TYR A 272 -29.14 14.88 3.16
C TYR A 272 -30.63 14.61 3.46
N ASN A 273 -31.39 15.64 3.81
CA ASN A 273 -32.83 15.51 4.10
C ASN A 273 -33.61 14.99 2.88
N THR A 274 -33.35 15.53 1.70
CA THR A 274 -34.02 15.09 0.46
C THR A 274 -33.78 13.61 0.19
N VAL A 275 -32.52 13.14 0.30
CA VAL A 275 -32.20 11.73 0.07
C VAL A 275 -32.81 10.84 1.16
N SER A 276 -32.79 11.27 2.41
CA SER A 276 -33.35 10.49 3.53
C SER A 276 -34.87 10.34 3.41
N TYR A 277 -35.59 11.40 2.99
CA TYR A 277 -37.03 11.33 2.79
C TYR A 277 -37.44 10.49 1.58
N THR A 278 -36.73 10.56 0.47
CA THR A 278 -37.04 9.77 -0.73
C THR A 278 -36.79 8.26 -0.49
N HIS A 279 -35.79 7.87 0.26
CA HIS A 279 -35.59 6.47 0.62
C HIS A 279 -36.67 5.93 1.54
N LEU A 280 -37.15 6.70 2.50
CA LEU A 280 -38.27 6.29 3.39
C LEU A 280 -39.58 6.06 2.61
N ASP A 281 -39.85 6.87 1.58
CA ASP A 281 -41.04 6.71 0.74
C ASP A 281 -40.98 5.49 -0.17
N VAL A 282 -39.82 5.12 -0.68
CA VAL A 282 -39.65 3.93 -1.52
C VAL A 282 -39.86 2.65 -0.67
N TYR A 283 -39.38 2.59 0.54
CA TYR A 283 -39.64 1.48 1.46
C TYR A 283 -41.12 1.39 1.88
N LYS A 284 -41.78 2.52 2.11
CA LYS A 284 -43.22 2.52 2.42
C LYS A 284 -44.09 2.07 1.25
N ARG A 285 -43.71 2.40 0.01
CA ARG A 285 -44.45 1.93 -1.18
C ARG A 285 -44.23 0.46 -1.49
N GLN A 286 -43.04 -0.10 -1.20
CA GLN A 286 -42.80 -1.54 -1.37
C GLN A 286 -43.45 -2.40 -0.30
N GLY A 287 -43.69 -1.88 0.91
CA GLY A 287 -44.41 -2.57 1.98
C GLY A 287 -45.95 -2.53 1.86
N ALA A 288 -46.49 -1.72 0.95
CA ALA A 288 -47.92 -1.60 0.76
C ALA A 288 -48.52 -2.41 -0.41
N SER A 289 -47.70 -3.19 -1.11
CA SER A 289 -48.14 -4.06 -2.22
C SER A 289 -47.88 -5.54 -1.92
N CYS A 290 -48.52 -6.05 -0.89
CA CYS A 290 -48.78 -7.48 -0.76
C CYS A 290 -50.28 -7.65 -0.47
N PRO A 291 -51.16 -7.81 -1.47
CA PRO A 291 -52.50 -8.40 -1.19
C PRO A 291 -52.31 -9.87 -0.94
N LEU A 292 -52.79 -10.30 0.22
CA LEU A 292 -53.11 -11.67 0.53
C LEU A 292 -54.20 -12.16 -0.48
N GLU A 293 -53.87 -13.17 -1.27
CA GLU A 293 -54.76 -14.24 -1.67
C GLU A 293 -54.00 -15.57 -1.66
#